data_d50c9a86af573936578495eb3987e0cc
#
_entry.id   d50c9a86af573936578495eb3987e0cc
#
_cell.length_a   1.000
_cell.length_b   1.000
_cell.length_c   1.000
_cell.angle_alpha   90.00
_cell.angle_beta   90.00
_cell.angle_gamma   90.00
#
_symmetry.space_group_name_H-M   'P 1'
#
loop_
_entity.id
_entity.type
_entity.pdbx_description
1 polymer ?
#
loop_
_entity_poly.entity_id
_entity_poly.type
_entity_poly.pdbx_seq_one_letter_code
_entity_poly.pdbx_strand_id
1 'polypeptide(L)'
;MLTEKQLDQFLDEFWEDSQSVQTEAEQEISEENLEEYALPSDGMIIRQMERKGKVSRRTWFALVLMLLVVPLLLYLSVRYFHGRKYLICSLIVIIAAMIPFFMMFEGRKPKAREIMVISVLAAIGVAGRAAFFMVPSFKPVAAIVILTGISFGGEAGFLVGCLIMMLSNMFMGQGPWTPWQMFAMGLVGFMAGLFFSKSGVRTKNTTKLGLCIFGALICILIYGGIMNPASVIIWQPAVNRSMIIASYVTGFPFDVVHGTATVIFLWLLARPFLEKLDRVRIKYGVL
;
A
#
# COMPACT_ATOMS: atom_id res chain seq x y z
N MET A 1 5.76 -29.45 42.01
CA MET A 1 5.76 -28.08 42.52
C MET A 1 7.15 -27.80 43.00
N LEU A 2 7.85 -26.82 42.41
CA LEU A 2 9.15 -26.37 42.90
C LEU A 2 8.96 -25.77 44.31
N THR A 3 9.87 -26.02 45.21
CA THR A 3 9.87 -25.36 46.51
C THR A 3 10.27 -23.89 46.32
N GLU A 4 9.81 -23.01 47.23
CA GLU A 4 10.09 -21.57 47.19
C GLU A 4 11.59 -21.27 47.01
N LYS A 5 12.42 -22.05 47.71
CA LYS A 5 13.89 -21.98 47.62
C LYS A 5 14.46 -22.39 46.25
N GLN A 6 13.81 -23.30 45.56
CA GLN A 6 14.22 -23.71 44.21
C GLN A 6 13.79 -22.67 43.15
N LEU A 7 12.69 -21.95 43.40
CA LEU A 7 12.23 -20.86 42.53
C LEU A 7 13.16 -19.64 42.67
N ASP A 8 13.54 -19.28 43.89
CA ASP A 8 14.48 -18.18 44.15
C ASP A 8 15.84 -18.46 43.48
N GLN A 9 16.36 -19.66 43.65
CA GLN A 9 17.64 -20.06 43.04
C GLN A 9 17.56 -20.03 41.51
N PHE A 10 16.45 -20.46 40.90
CA PHE A 10 16.24 -20.39 39.46
C PHE A 10 16.14 -18.94 38.98
N LEU A 11 15.50 -18.07 39.75
CA LEU A 11 15.40 -16.65 39.39
C LEU A 11 16.75 -15.94 39.47
N ASP A 12 17.55 -16.24 40.47
CA ASP A 12 18.90 -15.69 40.63
C ASP A 12 19.81 -16.13 39.46
N GLU A 13 19.85 -17.43 39.12
CA GLU A 13 20.59 -17.95 37.97
C GLU A 13 20.11 -17.31 36.65
N PHE A 14 18.80 -17.13 36.48
CA PHE A 14 18.24 -16.49 35.30
C PHE A 14 18.66 -15.01 35.17
N TRP A 15 18.68 -14.28 36.29
CA TRP A 15 19.10 -12.86 36.28
C TRP A 15 20.61 -12.70 36.08
N GLU A 16 21.44 -13.59 36.66
CA GLU A 16 22.89 -13.61 36.43
C GLU A 16 23.21 -13.91 34.96
N ASP A 17 22.54 -14.90 34.37
CA ASP A 17 22.72 -15.25 32.96
C ASP A 17 22.27 -14.11 32.03
N SER A 18 21.15 -13.46 32.35
CA SER A 18 20.65 -12.31 31.56
C SER A 18 21.56 -11.09 31.68
N GLN A 19 22.21 -10.83 32.78
CA GLN A 19 23.19 -9.76 32.96
C GLN A 19 24.51 -10.08 32.26
N SER A 20 24.96 -11.33 32.24
CA SER A 20 26.15 -11.74 31.51
C SER A 20 25.98 -11.58 30.02
N VAL A 21 24.82 -11.96 29.45
CA VAL A 21 24.47 -11.78 28.06
C VAL A 21 24.37 -10.30 27.67
N GLN A 22 23.84 -9.44 28.57
CA GLN A 22 23.83 -7.99 28.33
C GLN A 22 25.25 -7.40 28.36
N THR A 23 26.11 -7.84 29.28
CA THR A 23 27.48 -7.34 29.38
C THR A 23 28.34 -7.81 28.20
N GLU A 24 28.17 -9.04 27.73
CA GLU A 24 28.82 -9.52 26.50
C GLU A 24 28.35 -8.76 25.27
N ALA A 25 27.05 -8.49 25.14
CA ALA A 25 26.49 -7.70 24.06
C ALA A 25 26.97 -6.23 24.09
N GLU A 26 27.16 -5.65 25.25
CA GLU A 26 27.73 -4.31 25.43
C GLU A 26 29.24 -4.26 25.15
N GLN A 27 29.98 -5.33 25.43
CA GLN A 27 31.42 -5.44 25.14
C GLN A 27 31.69 -5.73 23.66
N GLU A 28 30.81 -6.43 22.95
CA GLU A 28 30.88 -6.59 21.49
C GLU A 28 30.62 -5.29 20.73
N ILE A 29 29.96 -4.32 21.35
CA ILE A 29 29.80 -2.95 20.81
C ILE A 29 31.03 -2.13 21.26
N SER A 30 32.21 -2.53 20.84
CA SER A 30 33.41 -1.70 20.99
C SER A 30 33.30 -0.43 20.13
N GLU A 31 34.02 0.63 20.49
CA GLU A 31 34.06 1.89 19.72
C GLU A 31 34.42 1.67 18.24
N GLU A 32 35.15 0.61 17.93
CA GLU A 32 35.53 0.20 16.56
C GLU A 32 34.33 -0.30 15.75
N ASN A 33 33.31 -0.88 16.38
CA ASN A 33 32.05 -1.28 15.73
C ASN A 33 31.03 -0.14 15.64
N LEU A 34 31.16 0.92 16.44
CA LEU A 34 30.26 2.08 16.35
C LEU A 34 30.42 2.83 15.02
N GLU A 35 31.61 2.81 14.40
CA GLU A 35 31.80 3.37 13.07
C GLU A 35 31.10 2.53 11.97
N GLU A 36 31.01 1.21 12.14
CA GLU A 36 30.29 0.33 11.21
C GLU A 36 28.77 0.47 11.33
N TYR A 37 28.28 0.85 12.51
CA TYR A 37 26.86 1.17 12.76
C TYR A 37 26.54 2.66 12.66
N ALA A 38 27.56 3.52 12.44
CA ALA A 38 27.34 4.93 12.18
C ALA A 38 26.41 5.09 10.98
N LEU A 39 25.27 5.73 11.19
CA LEU A 39 24.33 6.03 10.12
C LEU A 39 25.07 6.80 9.03
N PRO A 40 25.03 6.38 7.76
CA PRO A 40 25.62 7.12 6.66
C PRO A 40 25.21 8.59 6.76
N SER A 41 26.16 9.51 6.57
CA SER A 41 25.85 10.93 6.58
C SER A 41 24.62 11.22 5.69
N ASP A 42 23.76 12.14 6.10
CA ASP A 42 22.53 12.49 5.37
C ASP A 42 22.73 12.65 3.86
N GLY A 43 23.90 13.15 3.44
CA GLY A 43 24.26 13.29 2.02
C GLY A 43 24.47 11.95 1.29
N MET A 44 24.95 10.89 1.96
CA MET A 44 25.15 9.58 1.35
C MET A 44 23.81 8.83 1.23
N ILE A 45 22.94 8.97 2.25
CA ILE A 45 21.56 8.45 2.23
C ILE A 45 20.78 9.10 1.09
N ILE A 46 20.90 10.41 0.92
CA ILE A 46 20.23 11.17 -0.15
C ILE A 46 20.71 10.70 -1.54
N ARG A 47 22.02 10.49 -1.74
CA ARG A 47 22.57 9.99 -3.02
C ARG A 47 22.13 8.56 -3.36
N GLN A 48 22.00 7.67 -2.39
CA GLN A 48 21.48 6.32 -2.63
C GLN A 48 19.98 6.34 -2.94
N MET A 49 19.23 7.30 -2.39
CA MET A 49 17.81 7.46 -2.64
C MET A 49 17.49 8.10 -4.01
N GLU A 50 18.40 8.89 -4.57
CA GLU A 50 18.22 9.57 -5.87
C GLU A 50 18.41 8.67 -7.10
N ARG A 51 18.83 7.44 -6.96
CA ARG A 51 18.77 6.48 -8.07
C ARG A 51 17.31 6.19 -8.40
N LYS A 52 16.68 7.11 -9.13
CA LYS A 52 15.50 6.83 -9.96
C LYS A 52 15.91 5.75 -10.95
N GLY A 53 15.67 4.51 -10.62
CA GLY A 53 15.75 3.43 -11.57
C GLY A 53 14.87 3.80 -12.76
N LYS A 54 15.43 3.78 -13.98
CA LYS A 54 14.62 3.89 -15.20
C LYS A 54 13.46 2.93 -15.05
N VAL A 55 12.25 3.42 -15.23
CA VAL A 55 11.02 2.62 -15.21
C VAL A 55 11.26 1.39 -16.08
N SER A 56 11.20 0.20 -15.49
CA SER A 56 11.47 -1.05 -16.20
C SER A 56 10.50 -1.20 -17.37
N ARG A 57 10.94 -1.80 -18.47
CA ARG A 57 10.02 -2.18 -19.56
C ARG A 57 8.85 -3.01 -19.05
N ARG A 58 9.05 -3.81 -18.01
CA ARG A 58 8.00 -4.60 -17.34
C ARG A 58 6.95 -3.70 -16.68
N THR A 59 7.38 -2.62 -16.02
CA THR A 59 6.49 -1.65 -15.37
C THR A 59 5.66 -0.88 -16.41
N TRP A 60 6.26 -0.50 -17.54
CA TRP A 60 5.55 0.10 -18.66
C TRP A 60 4.53 -0.87 -19.26
N PHE A 61 4.91 -2.12 -19.47
CA PHE A 61 4.00 -3.15 -19.96
C PHE A 61 2.80 -3.35 -19.01
N ALA A 62 3.04 -3.42 -17.70
CA ALA A 62 1.98 -3.52 -16.71
C ALA A 62 1.03 -2.31 -16.76
N LEU A 63 1.55 -1.11 -16.97
CA LEU A 63 0.78 0.12 -17.05
C LEU A 63 -0.09 0.15 -18.31
N VAL A 64 0.45 -0.26 -19.46
CA VAL A 64 -0.30 -0.39 -20.72
C VAL A 64 -1.38 -1.45 -20.59
N LEU A 65 -1.05 -2.62 -20.04
CA LEU A 65 -2.01 -3.69 -19.76
C LEU A 65 -3.19 -3.17 -18.93
N MET A 66 -2.91 -2.42 -17.89
CA MET A 66 -3.94 -1.88 -16.99
C MET A 66 -4.81 -0.81 -17.63
N LEU A 67 -4.21 0.15 -18.29
CA LEU A 67 -4.93 1.33 -18.77
C LEU A 67 -5.66 1.09 -20.08
N LEU A 68 -5.22 0.11 -20.88
CA LEU A 68 -5.79 -0.17 -22.19
C LEU A 68 -6.45 -1.55 -22.26
N VAL A 69 -5.73 -2.61 -21.90
CA VAL A 69 -6.21 -3.99 -22.11
C VAL A 69 -7.34 -4.36 -21.14
N VAL A 70 -7.20 -3.99 -19.86
CA VAL A 70 -8.24 -4.31 -18.86
C VAL A 70 -9.56 -3.61 -19.16
N PRO A 71 -9.63 -2.28 -19.39
CA PRO A 71 -10.87 -1.61 -19.76
C PRO A 71 -11.47 -2.14 -21.08
N LEU A 72 -10.63 -2.48 -22.06
CA LEU A 72 -11.09 -3.09 -23.31
C LEU A 72 -11.73 -4.45 -23.08
N LEU A 73 -11.10 -5.34 -22.31
CA LEU A 73 -11.65 -6.67 -21.99
C LEU A 73 -12.93 -6.56 -21.16
N LEU A 74 -13.01 -5.61 -20.25
CA LEU A 74 -14.23 -5.35 -19.48
C LEU A 74 -15.37 -4.85 -20.39
N TYR A 75 -15.07 -3.93 -21.31
CA TYR A 75 -16.03 -3.45 -22.30
C TYR A 75 -16.53 -4.59 -23.20
N LEU A 76 -15.63 -5.42 -23.71
CA LEU A 76 -15.99 -6.59 -24.53
C LEU A 76 -16.81 -7.59 -23.73
N SER A 77 -16.46 -7.82 -22.46
CA SER A 77 -17.21 -8.69 -21.55
C SER A 77 -18.67 -8.24 -21.43
N VAL A 78 -18.91 -6.96 -21.19
CA VAL A 78 -20.27 -6.39 -21.11
C VAL A 78 -20.98 -6.42 -22.46
N ARG A 79 -20.27 -6.24 -23.58
CA ARG A 79 -20.86 -6.16 -24.92
C ARG A 79 -21.30 -7.50 -25.49
N TYR A 80 -20.53 -8.56 -25.23
CA TYR A 80 -20.76 -9.87 -25.84
C TYR A 80 -21.46 -10.88 -24.95
N PHE A 81 -21.35 -10.75 -23.62
CA PHE A 81 -22.03 -11.67 -22.70
C PHE A 81 -23.37 -11.09 -22.20
N HIS A 82 -24.41 -11.90 -22.26
CA HIS A 82 -25.76 -11.55 -21.83
C HIS A 82 -26.06 -12.19 -20.45
N GLY A 83 -26.96 -11.57 -19.70
CA GLY A 83 -27.30 -12.00 -18.36
C GLY A 83 -26.16 -11.76 -17.37
N ARG A 84 -26.09 -12.53 -16.28
CA ARG A 84 -25.03 -12.37 -15.24
C ARG A 84 -23.65 -12.94 -15.63
N LYS A 85 -23.48 -13.47 -16.83
CA LYS A 85 -22.20 -14.03 -17.28
C LYS A 85 -21.10 -12.98 -17.38
N TYR A 86 -21.44 -11.73 -17.74
CA TYR A 86 -20.48 -10.63 -17.78
C TYR A 86 -19.88 -10.28 -16.39
N LEU A 87 -20.64 -10.51 -15.29
CA LEU A 87 -20.11 -10.32 -13.94
C LEU A 87 -18.95 -11.29 -13.66
N ILE A 88 -19.15 -12.57 -13.97
CA ILE A 88 -18.12 -13.61 -13.78
C ILE A 88 -16.90 -13.29 -14.64
N CYS A 89 -17.11 -12.96 -15.93
CA CYS A 89 -16.02 -12.60 -16.83
C CYS A 89 -15.26 -11.37 -16.33
N SER A 90 -15.96 -10.33 -15.85
CA SER A 90 -15.31 -9.13 -15.34
C SER A 90 -14.49 -9.41 -14.08
N LEU A 91 -14.96 -10.28 -13.19
CA LEU A 91 -14.20 -10.71 -12.01
C LEU A 91 -12.94 -11.46 -12.40
N ILE A 92 -13.03 -12.39 -13.36
CA ILE A 92 -11.87 -13.12 -13.88
C ILE A 92 -10.84 -12.14 -14.48
N VAL A 93 -11.30 -11.17 -15.28
CA VAL A 93 -10.42 -10.15 -15.90
C VAL A 93 -9.69 -9.34 -14.82
N ILE A 94 -10.40 -8.87 -13.79
CA ILE A 94 -9.79 -8.09 -12.71
C ILE A 94 -8.78 -8.91 -11.91
N ILE A 95 -9.11 -10.15 -11.56
CA ILE A 95 -8.20 -11.04 -10.83
C ILE A 95 -6.96 -11.34 -11.69
N ALA A 96 -7.15 -11.67 -12.96
CA ALA A 96 -6.04 -11.92 -13.88
C ALA A 96 -5.15 -10.68 -14.07
N ALA A 97 -5.73 -9.47 -14.06
CA ALA A 97 -4.99 -8.23 -14.15
C ALA A 97 -4.10 -7.94 -12.93
N MET A 98 -4.39 -8.55 -11.77
CA MET A 98 -3.56 -8.40 -10.57
C MET A 98 -2.33 -9.32 -10.60
N ILE A 99 -2.38 -10.45 -11.30
CA ILE A 99 -1.30 -11.44 -11.34
C ILE A 99 0.06 -10.85 -11.74
N PRO A 100 0.18 -10.05 -12.84
CA PRO A 100 1.46 -9.47 -13.23
C PRO A 100 2.13 -8.64 -12.13
N PHE A 101 1.35 -7.95 -11.29
CA PHE A 101 1.88 -7.12 -10.20
C PHE A 101 2.43 -7.96 -9.06
N PHE A 102 1.75 -9.04 -8.72
CA PHE A 102 2.25 -9.99 -7.73
C PHE A 102 3.53 -10.68 -8.22
N MET A 103 3.56 -11.08 -9.50
CA MET A 103 4.76 -11.65 -10.13
C MET A 103 5.92 -10.66 -10.18
N MET A 104 5.64 -9.37 -10.45
CA MET A 104 6.69 -8.32 -10.44
C MET A 104 7.26 -8.13 -9.05
N PHE A 105 6.41 -8.12 -8.02
CA PHE A 105 6.85 -8.03 -6.63
C PHE A 105 7.68 -9.25 -6.22
N GLU A 106 7.20 -10.46 -6.51
CA GLU A 106 7.91 -11.71 -6.25
C GLU A 106 9.27 -11.76 -7.00
N GLY A 107 9.28 -11.33 -8.26
CA GLY A 107 10.49 -11.29 -9.09
C GLY A 107 11.60 -10.37 -8.56
N ARG A 108 11.28 -9.44 -7.67
CA ARG A 108 12.26 -8.62 -6.93
C ARG A 108 12.98 -9.40 -5.82
N LYS A 109 12.52 -10.62 -5.50
CA LYS A 109 13.02 -11.45 -4.40
C LYS A 109 13.05 -10.66 -3.07
N PRO A 110 11.88 -10.18 -2.58
CA PRO A 110 11.83 -9.37 -1.39
C PRO A 110 12.41 -10.12 -0.19
N LYS A 111 13.21 -9.44 0.62
CA LYS A 111 13.74 -10.02 1.86
C LYS A 111 12.59 -10.22 2.86
N ALA A 112 12.70 -11.20 3.75
CA ALA A 112 11.70 -11.46 4.80
C ALA A 112 11.37 -10.19 5.62
N ARG A 113 12.37 -9.34 5.87
CA ARG A 113 12.21 -8.04 6.55
C ARG A 113 11.34 -7.05 5.77
N GLU A 114 11.43 -7.03 4.43
CA GLU A 114 10.56 -6.20 3.58
C GLU A 114 9.10 -6.67 3.66
N ILE A 115 8.88 -7.98 3.60
CA ILE A 115 7.55 -8.58 3.74
C ILE A 115 6.94 -8.25 5.10
N MET A 116 7.74 -8.30 6.17
CA MET A 116 7.29 -7.91 7.52
C MET A 116 6.81 -6.45 7.56
N VAL A 117 7.58 -5.52 7.01
CA VAL A 117 7.19 -4.09 6.97
C VAL A 117 5.94 -3.88 6.14
N ILE A 118 5.81 -4.54 4.99
CA ILE A 118 4.62 -4.50 4.14
C ILE A 118 3.39 -5.01 4.89
N SER A 119 3.53 -6.10 5.64
CA SER A 119 2.44 -6.67 6.45
C SER A 119 1.99 -5.71 7.56
N VAL A 120 2.94 -5.04 8.23
CA VAL A 120 2.64 -4.02 9.24
C VAL A 120 1.92 -2.81 8.61
N LEU A 121 2.35 -2.36 7.44
CA LEU A 121 1.69 -1.27 6.72
C LEU A 121 0.28 -1.63 6.30
N ALA A 122 0.06 -2.86 5.85
CA ALA A 122 -1.27 -3.38 5.55
C ALA A 122 -2.14 -3.40 6.81
N ALA A 123 -1.63 -3.87 7.93
CA ALA A 123 -2.33 -3.89 9.22
C ALA A 123 -2.72 -2.47 9.69
N ILE A 124 -1.81 -1.50 9.57
CA ILE A 124 -2.09 -0.08 9.87
C ILE A 124 -3.20 0.45 8.96
N GLY A 125 -3.18 0.10 7.68
CA GLY A 125 -4.23 0.47 6.73
C GLY A 125 -5.59 -0.13 7.07
N VAL A 126 -5.63 -1.40 7.47
CA VAL A 126 -6.85 -2.09 7.95
C VAL A 126 -7.38 -1.42 9.22
N ALA A 127 -6.52 -1.17 10.21
CA ALA A 127 -6.88 -0.48 11.45
C ALA A 127 -7.40 0.94 11.18
N GLY A 128 -6.73 1.68 10.29
CA GLY A 128 -7.18 3.01 9.86
C GLY A 128 -8.55 2.96 9.18
N ARG A 129 -8.82 1.94 8.35
CA ARG A 129 -10.15 1.76 7.74
C ARG A 129 -11.22 1.43 8.77
N ALA A 130 -10.88 0.63 9.77
CA ALA A 130 -11.78 0.27 10.87
C ALA A 130 -12.08 1.47 11.77
N ALA A 131 -11.06 2.26 12.14
CA ALA A 131 -11.22 3.44 12.98
C ALA A 131 -12.19 4.49 12.37
N PHE A 132 -12.20 4.60 11.04
CA PHE A 132 -13.10 5.51 10.33
C PHE A 132 -14.28 4.78 9.67
N PHE A 133 -14.69 3.62 10.21
CA PHE A 133 -15.75 2.81 9.61
C PHE A 133 -17.07 3.56 9.47
N MET A 134 -17.45 4.31 10.50
CA MET A 134 -18.71 5.05 10.55
C MET A 134 -18.77 6.26 9.59
N VAL A 135 -17.63 6.71 9.07
CA VAL A 135 -17.60 7.87 8.17
C VAL A 135 -17.47 7.39 6.73
N PRO A 136 -18.50 7.54 5.88
CA PRO A 136 -18.45 7.09 4.50
C PRO A 136 -17.30 7.77 3.72
N SER A 137 -16.55 6.99 2.96
CA SER A 137 -15.44 7.43 2.09
C SER A 137 -14.29 8.21 2.77
N PHE A 138 -14.43 8.65 4.01
CA PHE A 138 -13.38 9.38 4.75
C PHE A 138 -12.47 8.42 5.51
N LYS A 139 -11.38 7.96 4.87
CA LYS A 139 -10.47 6.95 5.42
C LYS A 139 -9.00 7.25 5.08
N PRO A 140 -8.02 6.90 5.94
CA PRO A 140 -6.58 7.16 5.69
C PRO A 140 -5.95 6.19 4.69
N VAL A 141 -6.70 5.20 4.20
CA VAL A 141 -6.17 4.05 3.43
C VAL A 141 -5.38 4.49 2.20
N ALA A 142 -5.96 5.35 1.36
CA ALA A 142 -5.30 5.80 0.14
C ALA A 142 -3.98 6.54 0.45
N ALA A 143 -3.94 7.34 1.51
CA ALA A 143 -2.71 8.01 1.95
C ALA A 143 -1.63 7.01 2.37
N ILE A 144 -1.98 5.98 3.14
CA ILE A 144 -1.05 4.92 3.56
C ILE A 144 -0.50 4.17 2.36
N VAL A 145 -1.37 3.80 1.41
CA VAL A 145 -1.02 3.08 0.19
C VAL A 145 -0.11 3.93 -0.71
N ILE A 146 -0.41 5.22 -0.89
CA ILE A 146 0.42 6.19 -1.61
C ILE A 146 1.81 6.29 -0.99
N LEU A 147 1.90 6.49 0.34
CA LEU A 147 3.16 6.60 1.06
C LEU A 147 3.97 5.30 1.00
N THR A 148 3.31 4.15 1.01
CA THR A 148 3.96 2.85 0.80
C THR A 148 4.57 2.74 -0.60
N GLY A 149 3.81 3.11 -1.64
CA GLY A 149 4.29 3.11 -3.02
C GLY A 149 5.51 4.02 -3.23
N ILE A 150 5.51 5.21 -2.63
CA ILE A 150 6.64 6.14 -2.66
C ILE A 150 7.87 5.56 -1.94
N SER A 151 7.66 4.83 -0.83
CA SER A 151 8.74 4.35 0.04
C SER A 151 9.39 3.07 -0.44
N PHE A 152 8.61 2.11 -0.92
CA PHE A 152 9.05 0.74 -1.25
C PHE A 152 8.90 0.41 -2.74
N GLY A 153 8.40 1.36 -3.55
CA GLY A 153 8.14 1.16 -4.97
C GLY A 153 6.69 0.83 -5.28
N GLY A 154 6.33 1.02 -6.55
CA GLY A 154 4.94 0.88 -7.00
C GLY A 154 4.37 -0.52 -6.76
N GLU A 155 5.17 -1.56 -6.96
CA GLU A 155 4.76 -2.95 -6.76
C GLU A 155 4.39 -3.24 -5.31
N ALA A 156 5.17 -2.72 -4.34
CA ALA A 156 4.86 -2.84 -2.92
C ALA A 156 3.60 -2.03 -2.56
N GLY A 157 3.44 -0.82 -3.13
CA GLY A 157 2.22 -0.03 -2.99
C GLY A 157 0.98 -0.75 -3.52
N PHE A 158 1.11 -1.42 -4.68
CA PHE A 158 0.03 -2.24 -5.23
C PHE A 158 -0.35 -3.39 -4.28
N LEU A 159 0.63 -4.14 -3.81
CA LEU A 159 0.41 -5.26 -2.91
C LEU A 159 -0.27 -4.82 -1.61
N VAL A 160 0.22 -3.74 -0.97
CA VAL A 160 -0.38 -3.21 0.27
C VAL A 160 -1.82 -2.74 0.02
N GLY A 161 -2.08 -2.06 -1.09
CA GLY A 161 -3.44 -1.66 -1.47
C GLY A 161 -4.39 -2.85 -1.60
N CYS A 162 -3.95 -3.93 -2.27
CA CYS A 162 -4.71 -5.18 -2.38
C CYS A 162 -4.96 -5.82 -1.01
N LEU A 163 -3.91 -5.95 -0.19
CA LEU A 163 -4.00 -6.58 1.13
C LEU A 163 -4.94 -5.83 2.07
N ILE A 164 -4.86 -4.49 2.11
CA ILE A 164 -5.76 -3.69 2.95
C ILE A 164 -7.22 -3.93 2.56
N MET A 165 -7.54 -3.91 1.25
CA MET A 165 -8.90 -4.13 0.80
C MET A 165 -9.38 -5.54 1.10
N MET A 166 -8.58 -6.55 0.82
CA MET A 166 -8.90 -7.94 1.08
C MET A 166 -9.15 -8.19 2.57
N LEU A 167 -8.18 -7.84 3.41
CA LEU A 167 -8.24 -8.12 4.85
C LEU A 167 -9.33 -7.31 5.53
N SER A 168 -9.48 -6.03 5.24
CA SER A 168 -10.53 -5.21 5.85
C SER A 168 -11.93 -5.65 5.45
N ASN A 169 -12.14 -6.13 4.22
CA ASN A 169 -13.42 -6.66 3.79
C ASN A 169 -13.78 -7.98 4.51
N MET A 170 -12.82 -8.75 5.03
CA MET A 170 -13.13 -9.91 5.87
C MET A 170 -13.93 -9.53 7.12
N PHE A 171 -13.71 -8.31 7.64
CA PHE A 171 -14.41 -7.79 8.83
C PHE A 171 -15.61 -6.90 8.47
N MET A 172 -15.54 -6.20 7.32
CA MET A 172 -16.54 -5.22 6.91
C MET A 172 -17.55 -5.75 5.89
N GLY A 173 -17.38 -6.97 5.44
CA GLY A 173 -18.20 -7.65 4.44
C GLY A 173 -17.48 -7.89 3.14
N GLN A 174 -17.35 -9.17 2.78
CA GLN A 174 -16.82 -9.64 1.50
C GLN A 174 -17.93 -9.69 0.45
N GLY A 175 -17.55 -9.44 -0.80
CA GLY A 175 -18.46 -9.53 -1.92
C GLY A 175 -17.78 -9.40 -3.27
N PRO A 176 -18.53 -9.42 -4.37
CA PRO A 176 -17.98 -9.32 -5.72
C PRO A 176 -17.28 -7.97 -5.99
N TRP A 177 -17.47 -6.98 -5.13
CA TRP A 177 -16.74 -5.71 -5.17
C TRP A 177 -15.30 -5.82 -4.68
N THR A 178 -14.95 -6.83 -3.88
CA THR A 178 -13.63 -6.94 -3.25
C THR A 178 -12.48 -6.98 -4.27
N PRO A 179 -12.48 -7.80 -5.32
CA PRO A 179 -11.43 -7.79 -6.33
C PRO A 179 -11.28 -6.44 -7.03
N TRP A 180 -12.39 -5.74 -7.29
CA TRP A 180 -12.37 -4.40 -7.87
C TRP A 180 -11.73 -3.38 -6.95
N GLN A 181 -12.05 -3.42 -5.65
CA GLN A 181 -11.42 -2.55 -4.65
C GLN A 181 -9.92 -2.84 -4.50
N MET A 182 -9.52 -4.12 -4.48
CA MET A 182 -8.13 -4.52 -4.42
C MET A 182 -7.35 -3.96 -5.61
N PHE A 183 -7.87 -4.14 -6.81
CA PHE A 183 -7.26 -3.65 -8.03
C PHE A 183 -7.17 -2.11 -8.05
N ALA A 184 -8.28 -1.41 -7.77
CA ALA A 184 -8.32 0.05 -7.79
C ALA A 184 -7.37 0.66 -6.74
N MET A 185 -7.36 0.13 -5.51
CA MET A 185 -6.48 0.63 -4.46
C MET A 185 -5.01 0.25 -4.69
N GLY A 186 -4.77 -0.93 -5.24
CA GLY A 186 -3.44 -1.35 -5.69
C GLY A 186 -2.88 -0.37 -6.73
N LEU A 187 -3.70 0.03 -7.73
CA LEU A 187 -3.32 1.02 -8.72
C LEU A 187 -2.93 2.37 -8.14
N VAL A 188 -3.68 2.84 -7.14
CA VAL A 188 -3.37 4.09 -6.43
C VAL A 188 -1.94 4.05 -5.87
N GLY A 189 -1.55 2.95 -5.21
CA GLY A 189 -0.21 2.77 -4.66
C GLY A 189 0.87 2.62 -5.73
N PHE A 190 0.57 1.87 -6.78
CA PHE A 190 1.48 1.66 -7.90
C PHE A 190 1.84 2.98 -8.61
N MET A 191 0.84 3.76 -8.97
CA MET A 191 1.03 5.05 -9.64
C MET A 191 1.77 6.05 -8.75
N ALA A 192 1.49 6.08 -7.45
CA ALA A 192 2.20 6.94 -6.52
C ALA A 192 3.71 6.63 -6.49
N GLY A 193 4.07 5.34 -6.43
CA GLY A 193 5.47 4.91 -6.49
C GLY A 193 6.16 5.17 -7.83
N LEU A 194 5.39 5.28 -8.92
CA LEU A 194 5.91 5.60 -10.24
C LEU A 194 6.19 7.10 -10.41
N PHE A 195 5.29 7.96 -9.93
CA PHE A 195 5.35 9.41 -10.20
C PHE A 195 6.12 10.20 -9.14
N PHE A 196 6.19 9.72 -7.91
CA PHE A 196 6.81 10.47 -6.82
C PHE A 196 8.07 9.82 -6.28
N SER A 197 9.06 10.66 -5.96
CA SER A 197 10.22 10.25 -5.20
C SER A 197 10.08 10.67 -3.74
N LYS A 198 10.55 9.81 -2.85
CA LYS A 198 10.53 9.99 -1.42
C LYS A 198 11.29 11.27 -0.97
N SER A 199 12.47 11.48 -1.53
CA SER A 199 13.31 12.64 -1.23
C SER A 199 12.59 13.95 -1.51
N GLY A 200 11.94 14.07 -2.68
CA GLY A 200 11.22 15.29 -3.05
C GLY A 200 10.07 15.62 -2.10
N VAL A 201 9.30 14.63 -1.66
CA VAL A 201 8.17 14.84 -0.74
C VAL A 201 8.65 15.28 0.65
N ARG A 202 9.79 14.76 1.12
CA ARG A 202 10.35 15.09 2.43
C ARG A 202 10.95 16.50 2.47
N THR A 203 11.66 16.89 1.41
CA THR A 203 12.46 18.13 1.43
C THR A 203 11.73 19.36 0.89
N LYS A 204 10.79 19.18 -0.05
CA LYS A 204 10.15 20.30 -0.76
C LYS A 204 8.64 20.38 -0.47
N ASN A 205 8.18 21.53 0.00
CA ASN A 205 6.75 21.78 0.21
C ASN A 205 5.94 21.71 -1.10
N THR A 206 6.52 22.19 -2.20
CA THR A 206 5.89 22.11 -3.54
C THR A 206 5.62 20.66 -3.97
N THR A 207 6.56 19.74 -3.70
CA THR A 207 6.36 18.31 -3.99
C THR A 207 5.32 17.68 -3.06
N LYS A 208 5.26 18.12 -1.79
CA LYS A 208 4.21 17.68 -0.85
C LYS A 208 2.83 18.16 -1.31
N LEU A 209 2.71 19.40 -1.75
CA LEU A 209 1.46 19.94 -2.30
C LEU A 209 1.07 19.18 -3.57
N GLY A 210 2.02 18.95 -4.48
CA GLY A 210 1.80 18.15 -5.68
C GLY A 210 1.33 16.72 -5.37
N LEU A 211 1.86 16.10 -4.29
CA LEU A 211 1.41 14.80 -3.82
C LEU A 211 -0.03 14.82 -3.31
N CYS A 212 -0.42 15.89 -2.60
CA CYS A 212 -1.80 16.05 -2.13
C CYS A 212 -2.78 16.20 -3.30
N ILE A 213 -2.45 17.03 -4.29
CA ILE A 213 -3.24 17.21 -5.52
C ILE A 213 -3.35 15.87 -6.27
N PHE A 214 -2.22 15.18 -6.45
CA PHE A 214 -2.20 13.85 -7.05
C PHE A 214 -3.08 12.86 -6.27
N GLY A 215 -2.99 12.85 -4.92
CA GLY A 215 -3.80 11.99 -4.07
C GLY A 215 -5.30 12.22 -4.24
N ALA A 216 -5.74 13.49 -4.36
CA ALA A 216 -7.13 13.80 -4.65
C ALA A 216 -7.54 13.30 -6.04
N LEU A 217 -6.76 13.64 -7.06
CA LEU A 217 -7.05 13.28 -8.45
C LEU A 217 -7.07 11.78 -8.67
N ILE A 218 -6.11 11.04 -8.09
CA ILE A 218 -6.05 9.59 -8.29
C ILE A 218 -7.20 8.87 -7.59
N CYS A 219 -7.69 9.38 -6.46
CA CYS A 219 -8.89 8.85 -5.81
C CYS A 219 -10.14 9.07 -6.67
N ILE A 220 -10.29 10.24 -7.27
CA ILE A 220 -11.45 10.55 -8.12
C ILE A 220 -11.36 9.82 -9.47
N LEU A 221 -10.22 9.93 -10.16
CA LEU A 221 -10.09 9.46 -11.54
C LEU A 221 -9.83 7.95 -11.65
N ILE A 222 -9.00 7.39 -10.77
CA ILE A 222 -8.64 5.97 -10.83
C ILE A 222 -9.53 5.14 -9.92
N TYR A 223 -9.57 5.45 -8.62
CA TYR A 223 -10.39 4.67 -7.70
C TYR A 223 -11.88 4.81 -8.01
N GLY A 224 -12.41 6.04 -8.07
CA GLY A 224 -13.79 6.32 -8.46
C GLY A 224 -14.07 5.90 -9.92
N GLY A 225 -13.12 6.15 -10.83
CA GLY A 225 -13.20 5.73 -12.23
C GLY A 225 -13.42 4.24 -12.43
N ILE A 226 -12.86 3.41 -11.53
CA ILE A 226 -13.02 1.95 -11.56
C ILE A 226 -14.26 1.52 -10.74
N MET A 227 -14.44 2.06 -9.54
CA MET A 227 -15.47 1.59 -8.62
C MET A 227 -16.90 2.00 -9.02
N ASN A 228 -17.08 3.18 -9.64
CA ASN A 228 -18.39 3.62 -10.08
C ASN A 228 -18.99 2.69 -11.16
N PRO A 229 -18.32 2.42 -12.29
CA PRO A 229 -18.86 1.46 -13.26
C PRO A 229 -18.88 0.03 -12.73
N ALA A 230 -17.96 -0.36 -11.83
CA ALA A 230 -18.01 -1.67 -11.19
C ALA A 230 -19.29 -1.87 -10.39
N SER A 231 -19.82 -0.84 -9.73
CA SER A 231 -21.09 -0.92 -9.00
C SER A 231 -22.25 -1.28 -9.92
N VAL A 232 -22.29 -0.72 -11.14
CA VAL A 232 -23.32 -1.06 -12.14
C VAL A 232 -23.17 -2.51 -12.58
N ILE A 233 -21.95 -2.94 -12.88
CA ILE A 233 -21.66 -4.33 -13.30
C ILE A 233 -22.06 -5.34 -12.22
N ILE A 234 -21.87 -5.01 -10.95
CA ILE A 234 -22.12 -5.90 -9.82
C ILE A 234 -23.63 -5.99 -9.52
N TRP A 235 -24.33 -4.86 -9.53
CA TRP A 235 -25.69 -4.80 -8.97
C TRP A 235 -26.81 -4.79 -10.01
N GLN A 236 -26.51 -4.40 -11.26
CA GLN A 236 -27.55 -4.31 -12.29
C GLN A 236 -27.65 -5.59 -13.12
N PRO A 237 -28.85 -6.00 -13.50
CA PRO A 237 -29.07 -7.19 -14.36
C PRO A 237 -28.66 -6.98 -15.82
N ALA A 238 -28.58 -5.71 -16.23
CA ALA A 238 -28.09 -5.30 -17.56
C ALA A 238 -27.32 -3.99 -17.41
N VAL A 239 -26.32 -3.79 -18.25
CA VAL A 239 -25.47 -2.60 -18.24
C VAL A 239 -25.75 -1.78 -19.48
N ASN A 240 -26.07 -0.51 -19.31
CA ASN A 240 -26.22 0.45 -20.40
C ASN A 240 -25.44 1.75 -20.11
N ARG A 241 -25.27 2.58 -21.15
CA ARG A 241 -24.50 3.82 -21.06
C ARG A 241 -25.07 4.81 -20.01
N SER A 242 -26.39 4.94 -19.93
CA SER A 242 -27.03 5.87 -18.97
C SER A 242 -26.79 5.45 -17.52
N MET A 243 -26.80 4.16 -17.22
CA MET A 243 -26.50 3.65 -15.87
C MET A 243 -25.04 3.94 -15.47
N ILE A 244 -24.11 3.79 -16.41
CA ILE A 244 -22.68 4.11 -16.17
C ILE A 244 -22.52 5.61 -15.91
N ILE A 245 -23.12 6.48 -16.72
CA ILE A 245 -23.07 7.92 -16.48
C ILE A 245 -23.72 8.28 -15.13
N ALA A 246 -24.88 7.71 -14.83
CA ALA A 246 -25.54 7.91 -13.55
C ALA A 246 -24.69 7.48 -12.36
N SER A 247 -23.94 6.37 -12.46
CA SER A 247 -23.03 5.90 -11.41
C SER A 247 -21.90 6.89 -11.13
N TYR A 248 -21.35 7.54 -12.13
CA TYR A 248 -20.36 8.60 -11.94
C TYR A 248 -20.97 9.83 -11.27
N VAL A 249 -22.16 10.26 -11.71
CA VAL A 249 -22.84 11.44 -11.12
C VAL A 249 -23.17 11.19 -9.64
N THR A 250 -23.73 10.02 -9.32
CA THR A 250 -24.11 9.68 -7.94
C THR A 250 -22.92 9.31 -7.06
N GLY A 251 -21.85 8.78 -7.64
CA GLY A 251 -20.58 8.43 -6.95
C GLY A 251 -19.70 9.63 -6.68
N PHE A 252 -19.77 10.68 -7.51
CA PHE A 252 -18.86 11.84 -7.45
C PHE A 252 -18.77 12.49 -6.04
N PRO A 253 -19.86 12.72 -5.29
CA PRO A 253 -19.74 13.26 -3.93
C PRO A 253 -18.90 12.38 -3.00
N PHE A 254 -19.01 11.06 -3.11
CA PHE A 254 -18.22 10.11 -2.32
C PHE A 254 -16.74 10.09 -2.76
N ASP A 255 -16.49 10.24 -4.05
CA ASP A 255 -15.13 10.34 -4.60
C ASP A 255 -14.44 11.63 -4.13
N VAL A 256 -15.18 12.75 -4.07
CA VAL A 256 -14.67 14.03 -3.52
C VAL A 256 -14.34 13.89 -2.04
N VAL A 257 -15.19 13.25 -1.24
CA VAL A 257 -14.90 12.99 0.19
C VAL A 257 -13.65 12.11 0.32
N HIS A 258 -13.52 11.08 -0.50
CA HIS A 258 -12.33 10.19 -0.50
C HIS A 258 -11.06 10.95 -0.88
N GLY A 259 -11.12 11.78 -1.93
CA GLY A 259 -10.01 12.65 -2.33
C GLY A 259 -9.63 13.65 -1.24
N THR A 260 -10.60 14.31 -0.63
CA THR A 260 -10.38 15.27 0.47
C THR A 260 -9.75 14.59 1.68
N ALA A 261 -10.26 13.43 2.09
CA ALA A 261 -9.66 12.63 3.16
C ALA A 261 -8.20 12.30 2.84
N THR A 262 -7.92 11.87 1.61
CA THR A 262 -6.57 11.56 1.16
C THR A 262 -5.65 12.78 1.24
N VAL A 263 -6.09 13.95 0.84
CA VAL A 263 -5.34 15.22 0.98
C VAL A 263 -5.02 15.49 2.45
N ILE A 264 -6.01 15.43 3.33
CA ILE A 264 -5.83 15.70 4.76
C ILE A 264 -4.80 14.73 5.36
N PHE A 265 -4.95 13.43 5.14
CA PHE A 265 -4.04 12.43 5.67
C PHE A 265 -2.64 12.52 5.06
N LEU A 266 -2.50 12.80 3.77
CA LEU A 266 -1.19 13.05 3.16
C LEU A 266 -0.53 14.31 3.70
N TRP A 267 -1.29 15.39 3.87
CA TRP A 267 -0.76 16.63 4.42
C TRP A 267 -0.22 16.46 5.84
N LEU A 268 -0.93 15.71 6.68
CA LEU A 268 -0.54 15.47 8.07
C LEU A 268 0.56 14.39 8.18
N LEU A 269 0.43 13.28 7.45
CA LEU A 269 1.23 12.09 7.68
C LEU A 269 2.44 11.95 6.77
N ALA A 270 2.50 12.62 5.59
CA ALA A 270 3.53 12.32 4.60
C ALA A 270 4.96 12.43 5.16
N ARG A 271 5.32 13.51 5.82
CA ARG A 271 6.67 13.70 6.37
C ARG A 271 6.98 12.75 7.54
N PRO A 272 6.22 12.76 8.65
CA PRO A 272 6.55 11.91 9.79
C PRO A 272 6.50 10.42 9.46
N PHE A 273 5.61 10.03 8.54
CA PHE A 273 5.49 8.64 8.11
C PHE A 273 6.70 8.21 7.27
N LEU A 274 7.12 9.02 6.31
CA LEU A 274 8.30 8.75 5.49
C LEU A 274 9.58 8.71 6.33
N GLU A 275 9.73 9.60 7.31
CA GLU A 275 10.88 9.61 8.22
C GLU A 275 10.95 8.33 9.08
N LYS A 276 9.81 7.89 9.62
CA LYS A 276 9.73 6.63 10.36
C LYS A 276 10.04 5.42 9.48
N LEU A 277 9.51 5.38 8.26
CA LEU A 277 9.81 4.32 7.32
C LEU A 277 11.29 4.29 6.92
N ASP A 278 11.94 5.45 6.82
CA ASP A 278 13.38 5.54 6.57
C ASP A 278 14.18 4.92 7.70
N ARG A 279 13.87 5.24 8.94
CA ARG A 279 14.53 4.65 10.11
C ARG A 279 14.36 3.12 10.13
N VAL A 280 13.17 2.62 9.87
CA VAL A 280 12.90 1.17 9.78
C VAL A 280 13.72 0.55 8.66
N ARG A 281 13.78 1.19 7.49
CA ARG A 281 14.52 0.71 6.33
C ARG A 281 16.02 0.61 6.60
N ILE A 282 16.59 1.63 7.23
CA ILE A 282 18.01 1.67 7.60
C ILE A 282 18.29 0.63 8.69
N LYS A 283 17.51 0.65 9.79
CA LYS A 283 17.73 -0.24 10.93
C LYS A 283 17.64 -1.73 10.57
N TYR A 284 16.78 -2.09 9.63
CA TYR A 284 16.55 -3.50 9.27
C TYR A 284 17.14 -3.91 7.91
N GLY A 285 17.88 -3.03 7.24
CA GLY A 285 18.50 -3.35 5.95
C GLY A 285 17.46 -3.78 4.90
N VAL A 286 16.29 -3.14 4.89
CA VAL A 286 15.21 -3.42 3.95
C VAL A 286 15.53 -2.68 2.65
N LEU A 287 16.54 -3.16 1.92
CA LEU A 287 16.76 -3.02 0.45
C LEU A 287 18.10 -3.62 0.06
#